data_32184c68688c2ecb0ba06a1cf16644ce
#
_entry.id   32184c68688c2ecb0ba06a1cf16644ce
#
_cell.length_a   1.000
_cell.length_b   1.000
_cell.length_c   1.000
_cell.angle_alpha   90.00
_cell.angle_beta   90.00
_cell.angle_gamma   90.00
#
_symmetry.space_group_name_H-M   'P 1'
#
loop_
_entity.id
_entity.type
_entity.pdbx_description
1 polymer ?
#
loop_
_entity_poly.entity_id
_entity_poly.type
_entity_poly.pdbx_seq_one_letter_code
_entity_poly.pdbx_strand_id
1 'polypeptide(L)'
;MKKVLLLGSGALKIGGAGEFDYSGSQALKALREEGIYSVLINPNIATVQTSEGVADKIYYLPVTPEFVEEVIKTALNCGVELYKSGVLEKYNVQVLGTPVQAIIDTEDREIFAGKLAEIDVRTPRSIAANSMEEAFAAVDKLGFPVIIRAAYTLGGLGSGFCSDKEELERLASSAFSYSPQILVEESLKGWKEVEYEVVRDKYDNCITVCNMENFDPLGIHTGESIVVAPSQTLSNSEYHKLRSIAIKIIRHIGIVGECNVQYALDPNSEDYRVIEVNARLSRSSALASKATGYPLAFVAAKLGMGYGLHEIKNSVTKVTTACFEPALDYVVCKIPRWDLNKFEGVSKVIGSSMKSVGEIMAIGRTFEEAIQKGIRMIGQGMHGFVGNVLKSRDIDEELANPTDARIFAIAGAFDKGYSVQKIHDLTKIDHWFLQRLENIHLLKEELSKLNGEEEISADLLRAAKQYGFSDFQIGRLTIKNTPLSHHEKMLKVREYRKKLGRIQ
;
A
#
# COMPACT_ATOMS: atom_id res chain seq x y z
N MET A 1 -30.40 15.94 6.84
CA MET A 1 -29.60 16.30 5.64
C MET A 1 -30.42 15.94 4.41
N LYS A 2 -30.55 16.86 3.42
CA LYS A 2 -31.40 16.60 2.24
C LYS A 2 -30.62 16.39 0.95
N LYS A 3 -29.41 16.97 0.87
CA LYS A 3 -28.57 16.94 -0.32
C LYS A 3 -27.10 16.93 0.07
N VAL A 4 -26.30 16.13 -0.59
CA VAL A 4 -24.83 16.04 -0.42
C VAL A 4 -24.15 16.21 -1.77
N LEU A 5 -23.14 17.05 -1.79
CA LEU A 5 -22.22 17.15 -2.91
C LEU A 5 -21.01 16.26 -2.64
N LEU A 6 -20.78 15.32 -3.54
CA LEU A 6 -19.59 14.50 -3.56
C LEU A 6 -18.65 14.99 -4.64
N LEU A 7 -17.41 15.07 -4.30
CA LEU A 7 -16.37 15.33 -5.22
C LEU A 7 -15.67 14.06 -5.60
N GLY A 8 -15.81 13.75 -6.85
CA GLY A 8 -15.25 12.59 -7.47
C GLY A 8 -13.72 12.64 -7.51
N SER A 9 -13.15 11.53 -7.91
CA SER A 9 -11.71 11.31 -7.92
C SER A 9 -10.92 12.15 -8.94
N GLY A 10 -11.62 12.92 -9.77
CA GLY A 10 -10.98 13.79 -10.77
C GLY A 10 -10.28 13.04 -11.89
N ALA A 11 -9.30 13.69 -12.52
CA ALA A 11 -8.42 13.08 -13.51
C ALA A 11 -7.38 12.21 -12.79
N LEU A 12 -7.58 10.91 -12.81
CA LEU A 12 -6.72 9.94 -12.12
C LEU A 12 -5.53 9.54 -12.98
N LYS A 13 -4.37 9.39 -12.33
CA LYS A 13 -3.21 8.76 -12.96
C LYS A 13 -3.49 7.28 -13.22
N ILE A 14 -2.91 6.73 -14.28
CA ILE A 14 -2.89 5.30 -14.52
C ILE A 14 -2.35 4.59 -13.27
N GLY A 15 -3.03 3.55 -12.81
CA GLY A 15 -2.67 2.78 -11.63
C GLY A 15 -3.33 3.18 -10.30
N GLY A 16 -4.01 4.34 -10.23
CA GLY A 16 -4.76 4.77 -9.04
C GLY A 16 -6.27 4.84 -9.22
N ALA A 17 -6.74 4.59 -10.45
CA ALA A 17 -8.13 4.83 -10.82
C ALA A 17 -9.13 3.97 -10.04
N GLY A 18 -8.82 2.68 -9.86
CA GLY A 18 -9.76 1.71 -9.28
C GLY A 18 -10.07 1.96 -7.81
N GLU A 19 -9.07 2.29 -7.01
CA GLU A 19 -9.23 2.48 -5.56
C GLU A 19 -10.05 3.74 -5.24
N PHE A 20 -9.76 4.84 -5.93
CA PHE A 20 -10.48 6.09 -5.73
C PHE A 20 -11.88 6.05 -6.32
N ASP A 21 -12.07 5.36 -7.45
CA ASP A 21 -13.40 5.12 -8.02
C ASP A 21 -14.27 4.27 -7.10
N TYR A 22 -13.70 3.23 -6.50
CA TYR A 22 -14.36 2.42 -5.46
C TYR A 22 -14.83 3.28 -4.28
N SER A 23 -13.97 4.13 -3.75
CA SER A 23 -14.28 4.96 -2.58
C SER A 23 -15.47 5.89 -2.83
N GLY A 24 -15.49 6.61 -3.94
CA GLY A 24 -16.60 7.48 -4.31
C GLY A 24 -17.89 6.73 -4.62
N SER A 25 -17.80 5.59 -5.28
CA SER A 25 -18.96 4.74 -5.57
C SER A 25 -19.62 4.19 -4.30
N GLN A 26 -18.82 3.80 -3.29
CA GLN A 26 -19.33 3.36 -2.00
C GLN A 26 -19.96 4.51 -1.20
N ALA A 27 -19.41 5.72 -1.30
CA ALA A 27 -20.01 6.90 -0.68
C ALA A 27 -21.38 7.22 -1.31
N LEU A 28 -21.50 7.21 -2.64
CA LEU A 28 -22.76 7.38 -3.35
C LEU A 28 -23.80 6.30 -2.99
N LYS A 29 -23.35 5.06 -2.85
CA LYS A 29 -24.20 3.96 -2.37
C LYS A 29 -24.73 4.24 -0.96
N ALA A 30 -23.88 4.66 -0.03
CA ALA A 30 -24.27 4.98 1.33
C ALA A 30 -25.28 6.15 1.39
N LEU A 31 -25.09 7.18 0.60
CA LEU A 31 -26.03 8.30 0.49
C LEU A 31 -27.40 7.85 -0.04
N ARG A 32 -27.41 7.01 -1.07
CA ARG A 32 -28.66 6.47 -1.63
C ARG A 32 -29.42 5.63 -0.63
N GLU A 33 -28.76 4.77 0.14
CA GLU A 33 -29.40 3.95 1.18
C GLU A 33 -30.09 4.79 2.25
N GLU A 34 -29.59 6.03 2.49
CA GLU A 34 -30.20 6.99 3.42
C GLU A 34 -31.23 7.91 2.74
N GLY A 35 -31.54 7.71 1.47
CA GLY A 35 -32.45 8.58 0.72
C GLY A 35 -31.96 10.02 0.56
N ILE A 36 -30.65 10.23 0.61
CA ILE A 36 -30.02 11.56 0.46
C ILE A 36 -29.75 11.82 -1.00
N TYR A 37 -30.24 12.96 -1.52
CA TYR A 37 -29.97 13.36 -2.90
C TYR A 37 -28.49 13.65 -3.10
N SER A 38 -27.86 12.94 -4.03
CA SER A 38 -26.43 13.01 -4.31
C SER A 38 -26.14 13.82 -5.56
N VAL A 39 -25.23 14.77 -5.43
CA VAL A 39 -24.65 15.53 -6.55
C VAL A 39 -23.18 15.15 -6.65
N LEU A 40 -22.74 14.75 -7.83
CA LEU A 40 -21.36 14.39 -8.10
C LEU A 40 -20.73 15.39 -9.06
N ILE A 41 -19.52 15.86 -8.75
CA ILE A 41 -18.63 16.52 -9.71
C ILE A 41 -17.47 15.57 -10.01
N ASN A 42 -17.30 15.19 -11.26
CA ASN A 42 -16.17 14.38 -11.70
C ASN A 42 -15.93 14.60 -13.21
N PRO A 43 -14.77 15.10 -13.62
CA PRO A 43 -14.44 15.29 -15.03
C PRO A 43 -14.25 14.00 -15.81
N ASN A 44 -14.02 12.89 -15.11
CA ASN A 44 -13.76 11.60 -15.74
C ASN A 44 -15.08 10.90 -16.08
N ILE A 45 -15.36 10.74 -17.36
CA ILE A 45 -16.57 10.08 -17.87
C ILE A 45 -16.49 8.55 -17.84
N ALA A 46 -15.31 7.99 -17.61
CA ALA A 46 -15.03 6.55 -17.70
C ALA A 46 -14.85 5.91 -16.31
N THR A 47 -15.67 6.31 -15.33
CA THR A 47 -15.63 5.75 -13.97
C THR A 47 -16.99 5.19 -13.57
N VAL A 48 -16.98 4.27 -12.59
CA VAL A 48 -18.22 3.73 -12.00
C VAL A 48 -19.03 4.86 -11.34
N GLN A 49 -18.36 5.85 -10.72
CA GLN A 49 -19.04 6.99 -10.09
C GLN A 49 -19.92 7.78 -11.05
N THR A 50 -19.50 7.90 -12.31
CA THR A 50 -20.21 8.66 -13.36
C THR A 50 -21.14 7.80 -14.19
N SER A 51 -21.30 6.52 -13.87
CA SER A 51 -22.26 5.66 -14.53
C SER A 51 -23.70 6.08 -14.21
N GLU A 52 -24.60 5.85 -15.17
CA GLU A 52 -26.02 6.18 -15.04
C GLU A 52 -26.64 5.52 -13.79
N GLY A 53 -27.38 6.30 -13.03
CA GLY A 53 -28.05 5.83 -11.83
C GLY A 53 -27.13 5.62 -10.60
N VAL A 54 -25.84 5.97 -10.64
CA VAL A 54 -24.96 5.91 -9.46
C VAL A 54 -25.10 7.14 -8.58
N ALA A 55 -25.08 8.34 -9.15
CA ALA A 55 -25.47 9.59 -8.49
C ALA A 55 -26.79 10.13 -9.06
N ASP A 56 -27.53 10.93 -8.27
CA ASP A 56 -28.78 11.54 -8.74
C ASP A 56 -28.53 12.65 -9.75
N LYS A 57 -27.41 13.39 -9.61
CA LYS A 57 -26.98 14.43 -10.55
C LYS A 57 -25.47 14.39 -10.71
N ILE A 58 -24.99 14.43 -11.97
CA ILE A 58 -23.58 14.43 -12.30
C ILE A 58 -23.23 15.69 -13.08
N TYR A 59 -22.14 16.33 -12.69
CA TYR A 59 -21.48 17.42 -13.40
C TYR A 59 -20.10 16.99 -13.86
N TYR A 60 -19.87 16.98 -15.16
CA TYR A 60 -18.58 16.64 -15.78
C TYR A 60 -17.66 17.86 -15.83
N LEU A 61 -17.33 18.41 -14.68
CA LEU A 61 -16.52 19.61 -14.52
C LEU A 61 -15.24 19.30 -13.78
N PRO A 62 -14.15 20.07 -14.02
CA PRO A 62 -12.95 19.99 -13.22
C PRO A 62 -13.25 20.24 -11.73
N VAL A 63 -12.52 19.52 -10.90
CA VAL A 63 -12.61 19.65 -9.46
C VAL A 63 -11.68 20.79 -9.01
N THR A 64 -12.03 22.02 -9.36
CA THR A 64 -11.32 23.24 -8.95
C THR A 64 -12.26 24.20 -8.21
N PRO A 65 -11.75 25.11 -7.36
CA PRO A 65 -12.59 26.03 -6.59
C PRO A 65 -13.60 26.81 -7.43
N GLU A 66 -13.20 27.26 -8.63
CA GLU A 66 -14.04 28.08 -9.50
C GLU A 66 -15.27 27.32 -10.00
N PHE A 67 -15.07 26.13 -10.56
CA PHE A 67 -16.16 25.30 -11.09
C PHE A 67 -17.03 24.74 -9.99
N VAL A 68 -16.49 24.63 -8.84
CA VAL A 68 -17.14 24.05 -7.71
C VAL A 68 -17.87 25.13 -6.91
N GLU A 69 -17.44 26.40 -6.92
CA GLU A 69 -18.28 27.51 -6.48
C GLU A 69 -19.52 27.68 -7.35
N GLU A 70 -19.49 27.35 -8.60
CA GLU A 70 -20.71 27.29 -9.42
C GLU A 70 -21.64 26.12 -9.06
N VAL A 71 -21.11 25.00 -8.59
CA VAL A 71 -21.89 23.78 -8.29
C VAL A 71 -21.96 23.44 -6.80
N ILE A 72 -21.18 24.12 -5.92
CA ILE A 72 -21.08 23.97 -4.45
C ILE A 72 -20.70 22.55 -3.96
N LYS A 73 -19.63 22.29 -3.26
CA LYS A 73 -18.21 22.43 -3.58
C LYS A 73 -17.39 21.54 -2.67
N THR A 74 -16.18 21.14 -2.97
CA THR A 74 -15.47 20.00 -3.36
C THR A 74 -14.10 19.77 -2.75
N ALA A 75 -13.59 18.57 -2.78
CA ALA A 75 -12.35 17.82 -2.58
C ALA A 75 -11.17 18.45 -1.79
N LEU A 76 -10.25 17.57 -1.27
CA LEU A 76 -9.35 17.84 -0.14
C LEU A 76 -8.62 19.20 -0.22
N ASN A 77 -7.79 19.45 -1.23
CA ASN A 77 -7.09 20.75 -1.35
C ASN A 77 -8.06 21.89 -1.65
N CYS A 78 -9.01 21.64 -2.49
CA CYS A 78 -10.07 22.59 -2.79
C CYS A 78 -10.95 22.83 -1.57
N GLY A 79 -11.23 21.84 -0.74
CA GLY A 79 -11.95 21.99 0.52
C GLY A 79 -11.24 22.92 1.50
N VAL A 80 -9.91 22.80 1.60
CA VAL A 80 -9.08 23.70 2.42
C VAL A 80 -9.08 25.14 1.88
N GLU A 81 -8.98 25.31 0.57
CA GLU A 81 -9.05 26.63 -0.06
C GLU A 81 -10.43 27.29 0.10
N LEU A 82 -11.51 26.56 -0.08
CA LEU A 82 -12.88 27.02 0.14
C LEU A 82 -13.14 27.37 1.61
N TYR A 83 -12.53 26.62 2.54
CA TYR A 83 -12.58 26.94 3.97
C TYR A 83 -11.83 28.24 4.26
N LYS A 84 -10.59 28.37 3.80
CA LYS A 84 -9.76 29.57 4.00
C LYS A 84 -10.34 30.81 3.33
N SER A 85 -10.99 30.68 2.18
CA SER A 85 -11.65 31.80 1.47
C SER A 85 -13.01 32.17 2.03
N GLY A 86 -13.55 31.46 3.03
CA GLY A 86 -14.85 31.69 3.62
C GLY A 86 -16.06 31.30 2.75
N VAL A 87 -15.84 30.64 1.63
CA VAL A 87 -16.90 30.21 0.69
C VAL A 87 -17.86 29.22 1.35
N LEU A 88 -17.36 28.30 2.17
CA LEU A 88 -18.20 27.32 2.86
C LEU A 88 -19.19 28.03 3.82
N GLU A 89 -18.71 29.01 4.57
CA GLU A 89 -19.52 29.79 5.48
C GLU A 89 -20.54 30.66 4.72
N LYS A 90 -20.09 31.35 3.66
CA LYS A 90 -20.94 32.18 2.78
C LYS A 90 -22.18 31.45 2.26
N TYR A 91 -22.07 30.17 1.96
CA TYR A 91 -23.15 29.35 1.42
C TYR A 91 -23.77 28.38 2.45
N ASN A 92 -23.38 28.50 3.73
CA ASN A 92 -23.83 27.64 4.82
C ASN A 92 -23.65 26.15 4.50
N VAL A 93 -22.47 25.80 3.97
CA VAL A 93 -22.08 24.42 3.61
C VAL A 93 -21.34 23.78 4.76
N GLN A 94 -21.84 22.65 5.25
CA GLN A 94 -21.17 21.84 6.25
C GLN A 94 -20.26 20.81 5.58
N VAL A 95 -18.99 20.76 6.00
CA VAL A 95 -18.09 19.65 5.66
C VAL A 95 -18.46 18.44 6.51
N LEU A 96 -18.60 17.29 5.85
CA LEU A 96 -18.96 16.02 6.49
C LEU A 96 -17.71 15.16 6.73
N GLY A 97 -17.69 14.48 7.86
CA GLY A 97 -16.58 13.61 8.25
C GLY A 97 -15.44 14.38 8.94
N THR A 98 -14.22 14.17 8.51
CA THR A 98 -13.02 14.76 9.11
C THR A 98 -13.07 16.29 9.03
N PRO A 99 -12.90 17.02 10.16
CA PRO A 99 -12.83 18.48 10.16
C PRO A 99 -11.69 18.99 9.26
N VAL A 100 -11.92 20.11 8.57
CA VAL A 100 -10.91 20.69 7.67
C VAL A 100 -9.60 21.02 8.40
N GLN A 101 -9.71 21.47 9.66
CA GLN A 101 -8.51 21.71 10.47
C GLN A 101 -7.67 20.45 10.69
N ALA A 102 -8.31 19.31 10.97
CA ALA A 102 -7.59 18.04 11.10
C ALA A 102 -6.87 17.61 9.81
N ILE A 103 -7.45 17.97 8.65
CA ILE A 103 -6.80 17.76 7.36
C ILE A 103 -5.56 18.66 7.23
N ILE A 104 -5.68 19.95 7.59
CA ILE A 104 -4.54 20.89 7.58
C ILE A 104 -3.44 20.39 8.50
N ASP A 105 -3.79 19.96 9.70
CA ASP A 105 -2.85 19.48 10.73
C ASP A 105 -2.09 18.21 10.28
N THR A 106 -2.65 17.41 9.39
CA THR A 106 -2.00 16.18 8.87
C THR A 106 -1.22 16.40 7.58
N GLU A 107 -1.60 17.35 6.75
CA GLU A 107 -0.94 17.63 5.46
C GLU A 107 0.28 18.55 5.61
N ASP A 108 0.29 19.43 6.61
CA ASP A 108 1.44 20.28 6.93
C ASP A 108 2.41 19.55 7.87
N ARG A 109 3.63 19.28 7.42
CA ARG A 109 4.62 18.48 8.13
C ARG A 109 5.08 19.09 9.45
N GLU A 110 5.21 20.40 9.51
CA GLU A 110 5.66 21.11 10.72
C GLU A 110 4.55 21.08 11.78
N ILE A 111 3.32 21.40 11.37
CA ILE A 111 2.14 21.31 12.24
C ILE A 111 1.95 19.87 12.72
N PHE A 112 2.03 18.91 11.81
CA PHE A 112 1.90 17.48 12.12
C PHE A 112 2.93 17.01 13.16
N ALA A 113 4.21 17.33 12.95
CA ALA A 113 5.26 16.97 13.90
C ALA A 113 5.03 17.64 15.27
N GLY A 114 4.61 18.90 15.31
CA GLY A 114 4.20 19.61 16.52
C GLY A 114 3.04 18.93 17.24
N LYS A 115 2.01 18.57 16.52
CA LYS A 115 0.83 17.87 17.06
C LYS A 115 1.19 16.50 17.64
N LEU A 116 2.06 15.75 17.03
CA LEU A 116 2.51 14.46 17.54
C LEU A 116 3.43 14.61 18.76
N ALA A 117 4.25 15.66 18.82
CA ALA A 117 5.07 15.98 19.98
C ALA A 117 4.21 16.32 21.22
N GLU A 118 3.03 16.95 21.07
CA GLU A 118 2.10 17.23 22.18
C GLU A 118 1.65 15.95 22.91
N ILE A 119 1.77 14.78 22.27
CA ILE A 119 1.36 13.48 22.81
C ILE A 119 2.52 12.48 22.88
N ASP A 120 3.77 12.93 22.92
CA ASP A 120 4.97 12.09 23.00
C ASP A 120 5.04 10.99 21.91
N VAL A 121 4.58 11.29 20.71
CA VAL A 121 4.67 10.41 19.54
C VAL A 121 5.82 10.86 18.64
N ARG A 122 6.67 9.91 18.26
CA ARG A 122 7.90 10.19 17.51
C ARG A 122 7.63 10.28 16.01
N THR A 123 8.12 11.35 15.42
CA THR A 123 8.25 11.52 13.95
C THR A 123 9.73 11.44 13.55
N PRO A 124 10.07 11.28 12.26
CA PRO A 124 11.44 11.44 11.79
C PRO A 124 11.99 12.80 12.25
N ARG A 125 13.23 12.80 12.75
CA ARG A 125 13.89 14.06 13.13
C ARG A 125 14.15 14.84 11.85
N SER A 126 13.65 16.06 11.77
CA SER A 126 13.84 16.92 10.61
C SER A 126 14.24 18.34 11.05
N ILE A 127 15.03 19.00 10.22
CA ILE A 127 15.49 20.39 10.43
C ILE A 127 15.27 21.12 9.12
N ALA A 128 14.55 22.24 9.20
CA ALA A 128 14.38 23.13 8.06
C ALA A 128 15.68 23.89 7.81
N ALA A 129 16.05 24.05 6.54
CA ALA A 129 17.20 24.81 6.09
C ALA A 129 16.82 25.75 4.94
N ASN A 130 17.23 26.99 5.03
CA ASN A 130 16.98 28.03 4.02
C ASN A 130 18.25 28.42 3.28
N SER A 131 19.37 27.80 3.66
CA SER A 131 20.67 27.98 3.00
C SER A 131 21.48 26.69 3.05
N MET A 132 22.55 26.62 2.27
CA MET A 132 23.46 25.48 2.25
C MET A 132 24.18 25.32 3.60
N GLU A 133 24.56 26.43 4.24
CA GLU A 133 25.20 26.44 5.57
C GLU A 133 24.26 25.82 6.63
N GLU A 134 22.97 26.19 6.58
CA GLU A 134 21.96 25.61 7.47
C GLU A 134 21.74 24.10 7.19
N ALA A 135 21.81 23.68 5.92
CA ALA A 135 21.71 22.27 5.56
C ALA A 135 22.88 21.43 6.11
N PHE A 136 24.12 21.95 6.03
CA PHE A 136 25.27 21.30 6.66
C PHE A 136 25.16 21.26 8.19
N ALA A 137 24.72 22.35 8.81
CA ALA A 137 24.51 22.39 10.27
C ALA A 137 23.41 21.43 10.71
N ALA A 138 22.41 21.19 9.87
CA ALA A 138 21.37 20.19 10.13
C ALA A 138 21.95 18.77 10.13
N VAL A 139 22.77 18.45 9.14
CA VAL A 139 23.43 17.13 9.06
C VAL A 139 24.41 16.90 10.22
N ASP A 140 25.14 17.93 10.65
CA ASP A 140 26.03 17.80 11.82
C ASP A 140 25.25 17.41 13.11
N LYS A 141 23.94 17.73 13.18
CA LYS A 141 23.06 17.33 14.29
C LYS A 141 22.38 15.99 14.07
N LEU A 142 21.97 15.67 12.83
CA LEU A 142 21.22 14.46 12.50
C LEU A 142 22.12 13.24 12.27
N GLY A 143 23.30 13.46 11.68
CA GLY A 143 24.19 12.43 11.18
C GLY A 143 23.75 11.91 9.79
N PHE A 144 24.72 11.41 8.99
CA PHE A 144 24.40 10.69 7.76
C PHE A 144 23.97 9.24 8.03
N PRO A 145 23.12 8.64 7.16
CA PRO A 145 22.49 9.23 5.98
C PRO A 145 21.28 10.11 6.32
N VAL A 146 20.99 11.08 5.45
CA VAL A 146 19.80 11.96 5.55
C VAL A 146 18.98 11.91 4.25
N ILE A 147 17.73 12.39 4.34
CA ILE A 147 16.89 12.69 3.18
C ILE A 147 16.75 14.20 3.06
N ILE A 148 16.95 14.72 1.84
CA ILE A 148 16.58 16.08 1.49
C ILE A 148 15.20 16.07 0.87
N ARG A 149 14.35 17.01 1.27
CA ARG A 149 13.04 17.24 0.66
C ARG A 149 12.85 18.72 0.40
N ALA A 150 12.54 19.09 -0.82
CA ALA A 150 12.12 20.45 -1.11
C ALA A 150 10.77 20.73 -0.46
N ALA A 151 10.65 21.82 0.29
CA ALA A 151 9.39 22.24 0.87
C ALA A 151 8.41 22.63 -0.24
N TYR A 152 7.12 22.40 -0.02
CA TYR A 152 6.03 22.80 -0.92
C TYR A 152 6.03 22.14 -2.32
N THR A 153 6.78 21.04 -2.55
CA THR A 153 6.79 20.34 -3.83
C THR A 153 5.91 19.08 -3.79
N LEU A 154 5.11 18.89 -4.85
CA LEU A 154 4.29 17.70 -5.04
C LEU A 154 5.08 16.60 -5.76
N GLY A 155 4.92 15.35 -5.33
CA GLY A 155 5.45 14.18 -6.05
C GLY A 155 6.94 13.90 -5.88
N GLY A 156 7.59 14.43 -4.84
CA GLY A 156 8.98 14.09 -4.50
C GLY A 156 10.04 14.77 -5.39
N LEU A 157 9.67 15.78 -6.17
CA LEU A 157 10.63 16.59 -6.93
C LEU A 157 11.58 17.32 -5.97
N GLY A 158 12.89 17.25 -6.25
CA GLY A 158 13.93 17.82 -5.39
C GLY A 158 14.17 17.04 -4.09
N SER A 159 13.69 15.79 -3.98
CA SER A 159 13.96 14.92 -2.84
C SER A 159 14.98 13.84 -3.19
N GLY A 160 15.81 13.46 -2.22
CA GLY A 160 16.80 12.39 -2.41
C GLY A 160 17.53 12.02 -1.14
N PHE A 161 18.14 10.85 -1.15
CA PHE A 161 18.99 10.36 -0.07
C PHE A 161 20.41 10.93 -0.24
N CYS A 162 21.04 11.30 0.86
CA CYS A 162 22.42 11.73 0.94
C CYS A 162 23.15 10.85 1.94
N SER A 163 24.22 10.21 1.49
CA SER A 163 25.08 9.38 2.32
C SER A 163 26.34 10.10 2.80
N ASP A 164 26.66 11.22 2.17
CA ASP A 164 27.84 12.05 2.43
C ASP A 164 27.60 13.54 2.09
N LYS A 165 28.64 14.36 2.36
CA LYS A 165 28.56 15.81 2.14
C LYS A 165 28.49 16.21 0.67
N GLU A 166 29.09 15.45 -0.23
CA GLU A 166 29.10 15.74 -1.67
C GLU A 166 27.70 15.49 -2.26
N GLU A 167 27.06 14.41 -1.87
CA GLU A 167 25.66 14.13 -2.25
C GLU A 167 24.70 15.18 -1.66
N LEU A 168 24.92 15.60 -0.41
CA LEU A 168 24.15 16.65 0.23
C LEU A 168 24.24 17.95 -0.58
N GLU A 169 25.44 18.41 -0.91
CA GLU A 169 25.66 19.65 -1.65
C GLU A 169 24.97 19.63 -3.02
N ARG A 170 25.11 18.53 -3.75
CA ARG A 170 24.49 18.34 -5.07
C ARG A 170 22.97 18.36 -4.99
N LEU A 171 22.39 17.62 -4.05
CA LEU A 171 20.94 17.47 -3.92
C LEU A 171 20.29 18.71 -3.31
N ALA A 172 20.90 19.30 -2.28
CA ALA A 172 20.38 20.52 -1.68
C ALA A 172 20.43 21.70 -2.66
N SER A 173 21.52 21.86 -3.44
CA SER A 173 21.59 22.87 -4.51
C SER A 173 20.46 22.69 -5.53
N SER A 174 20.19 21.47 -5.94
CA SER A 174 19.06 21.17 -6.83
C SER A 174 17.72 21.50 -6.17
N ALA A 175 17.53 21.13 -4.91
CA ALA A 175 16.28 21.38 -4.19
C ALA A 175 16.01 22.88 -3.98
N PHE A 176 17.03 23.65 -3.67
CA PHE A 176 16.94 25.11 -3.55
C PHE A 176 16.61 25.83 -4.87
N SER A 177 16.85 25.20 -6.02
CA SER A 177 16.40 25.75 -7.30
C SER A 177 14.88 25.71 -7.50
N TYR A 178 14.18 24.86 -6.74
CA TYR A 178 12.71 24.69 -6.79
C TYR A 178 11.99 25.28 -5.58
N SER A 179 12.69 25.43 -4.45
CA SER A 179 12.08 25.86 -3.20
C SER A 179 13.07 26.73 -2.40
N PRO A 180 12.61 27.82 -1.76
CA PRO A 180 13.46 28.62 -0.90
C PRO A 180 13.84 27.92 0.41
N GLN A 181 13.16 26.83 0.75
CA GLN A 181 13.37 26.04 1.95
C GLN A 181 13.42 24.55 1.62
N ILE A 182 14.32 23.84 2.27
CA ILE A 182 14.39 22.38 2.25
C ILE A 182 14.26 21.82 3.66
N LEU A 183 13.84 20.57 3.76
CA LEU A 183 13.90 19.79 5.00
C LEU A 183 15.08 18.81 4.88
N VAL A 184 15.93 18.80 5.89
CA VAL A 184 16.95 17.78 6.12
C VAL A 184 16.41 16.84 7.17
N GLU A 185 16.19 15.57 6.82
CA GLU A 185 15.47 14.60 7.63
C GLU A 185 16.33 13.35 7.85
N GLU A 186 16.28 12.75 9.05
CA GLU A 186 16.97 11.49 9.30
C GLU A 186 16.50 10.40 8.32
N SER A 187 17.45 9.63 7.81
CA SER A 187 17.12 8.53 6.89
C SER A 187 16.71 7.30 7.69
N LEU A 188 15.52 6.82 7.41
CA LEU A 188 15.00 5.55 7.94
C LEU A 188 15.10 4.43 6.89
N LYS A 189 15.95 4.58 5.86
CA LYS A 189 16.16 3.58 4.83
C LYS A 189 16.55 2.24 5.47
N GLY A 190 15.84 1.18 5.08
CA GLY A 190 16.06 -0.16 5.62
C GLY A 190 15.20 -0.52 6.84
N TRP A 191 14.46 0.45 7.41
CA TRP A 191 13.47 0.15 8.44
C TRP A 191 12.26 -0.55 7.84
N LYS A 192 11.51 -1.30 8.66
CA LYS A 192 10.24 -1.89 8.25
C LYS A 192 9.20 -0.79 8.04
N GLU A 193 8.37 -0.92 7.02
CA GLU A 193 7.20 -0.05 6.83
C GLU A 193 5.93 -0.80 7.20
N VAL A 194 5.18 -0.24 8.14
CA VAL A 194 3.95 -0.84 8.69
C VAL A 194 2.83 0.18 8.64
N GLU A 195 1.65 -0.24 8.27
CA GLU A 195 0.47 0.61 8.15
C GLU A 195 -0.69 0.10 8.99
N TYR A 196 -1.47 1.03 9.53
CA TYR A 196 -2.74 0.76 10.20
C TYR A 196 -3.86 1.57 9.55
N GLU A 197 -4.92 0.86 9.13
CA GLU A 197 -6.18 1.49 8.74
C GLU A 197 -7.05 1.62 9.98
N VAL A 198 -7.44 2.85 10.28
CA VAL A 198 -8.15 3.22 11.51
C VAL A 198 -9.45 3.91 11.17
N VAL A 199 -10.49 3.61 11.92
CA VAL A 199 -11.80 4.26 11.78
C VAL A 199 -12.23 4.82 13.12
N ARG A 200 -12.68 6.08 13.14
CA ARG A 200 -13.21 6.75 14.34
C ARG A 200 -14.48 7.51 14.03
N ASP A 201 -15.48 7.38 14.90
CA ASP A 201 -16.71 8.16 14.83
C ASP A 201 -16.65 9.47 15.68
N LYS A 202 -17.67 10.28 15.57
CA LYS A 202 -17.79 11.54 16.34
C LYS A 202 -18.01 11.32 17.85
N TYR A 203 -18.33 10.10 18.28
CA TYR A 203 -18.56 9.73 19.68
C TYR A 203 -17.32 9.14 20.33
N ASP A 204 -16.18 9.17 19.66
CA ASP A 204 -14.89 8.65 20.07
C ASP A 204 -14.77 7.12 20.09
N ASN A 205 -15.70 6.37 19.47
CA ASN A 205 -15.45 4.98 19.18
C ASN A 205 -14.38 4.89 18.10
N CYS A 206 -13.31 4.14 18.37
CA CYS A 206 -12.15 4.06 17.48
C CYS A 206 -11.67 2.61 17.40
N ILE A 207 -11.49 2.10 16.19
CA ILE A 207 -11.01 0.74 15.93
C ILE A 207 -9.91 0.75 14.87
N THR A 208 -9.05 -0.27 14.91
CA THR A 208 -8.14 -0.59 13.81
C THR A 208 -8.76 -1.68 12.94
N VAL A 209 -8.91 -1.41 11.67
CA VAL A 209 -9.58 -2.33 10.73
C VAL A 209 -8.61 -3.35 10.15
N CYS A 210 -7.40 -2.89 9.86
CA CYS A 210 -6.37 -3.74 9.26
C CYS A 210 -4.99 -3.19 9.64
N ASN A 211 -4.06 -4.10 9.90
CA ASN A 211 -2.65 -3.76 9.87
C ASN A 211 -1.99 -4.47 8.68
N MET A 212 -1.00 -3.81 8.08
CA MET A 212 -0.30 -4.28 6.90
C MET A 212 1.19 -3.96 7.02
N GLU A 213 2.02 -4.74 6.35
CA GLU A 213 3.44 -4.42 6.26
C GLU A 213 3.96 -4.57 4.83
N ASN A 214 4.94 -3.76 4.48
CA ASN A 214 5.63 -3.85 3.22
C ASN A 214 6.67 -4.99 3.25
N PHE A 215 6.72 -5.75 2.17
CA PHE A 215 7.79 -6.75 1.93
C PHE A 215 9.14 -6.08 1.75
N ASP A 216 9.17 -4.97 1.02
CA ASP A 216 10.36 -4.16 0.84
C ASP A 216 10.54 -3.19 2.01
N PRO A 217 11.79 -2.95 2.44
CA PRO A 217 12.06 -1.96 3.49
C PRO A 217 11.76 -0.54 3.02
N LEU A 218 11.67 0.38 3.98
CA LEU A 218 11.45 1.80 3.72
C LEU A 218 12.47 2.37 2.74
N GLY A 219 11.98 3.19 1.81
CA GLY A 219 12.73 3.75 0.67
C GLY A 219 12.11 3.38 -0.67
N ILE A 220 11.21 2.40 -0.68
CA ILE A 220 10.37 2.03 -1.82
C ILE A 220 8.95 2.44 -1.47
N HIS A 221 8.30 3.19 -2.36
CA HIS A 221 6.92 3.63 -2.16
C HIS A 221 5.98 2.43 -1.95
N THR A 222 5.04 2.50 -1.00
CA THR A 222 4.06 1.42 -0.73
C THR A 222 3.34 0.93 -1.99
N GLY A 223 3.05 1.83 -2.94
CA GLY A 223 2.47 1.48 -4.24
C GLY A 223 3.36 0.59 -5.11
N GLU A 224 4.68 0.60 -4.87
CA GLU A 224 5.70 -0.18 -5.59
C GLU A 224 6.11 -1.44 -4.85
N SER A 225 5.75 -1.58 -3.56
CA SER A 225 6.08 -2.74 -2.74
C SER A 225 5.00 -3.81 -2.81
N ILE A 226 5.40 -5.06 -2.58
CA ILE A 226 4.48 -6.13 -2.18
C ILE A 226 4.03 -5.80 -0.75
N VAL A 227 2.72 -5.80 -0.50
CA VAL A 227 2.15 -5.52 0.82
C VAL A 227 1.44 -6.76 1.34
N VAL A 228 1.65 -7.08 2.60
CA VAL A 228 1.11 -8.28 3.25
C VAL A 228 0.17 -7.89 4.39
N ALA A 229 -0.99 -8.49 4.43
CA ALA A 229 -1.96 -8.33 5.49
C ALA A 229 -2.42 -9.70 6.04
N PRO A 230 -2.49 -9.90 7.37
CA PRO A 230 -1.95 -9.01 8.41
C PRO A 230 -0.41 -9.01 8.40
N SER A 231 0.22 -8.08 9.11
CA SER A 231 1.68 -8.09 9.32
C SER A 231 2.14 -9.43 9.87
N GLN A 232 3.25 -9.95 9.32
CA GLN A 232 3.76 -11.30 9.62
C GLN A 232 4.98 -11.25 10.54
N THR A 233 5.70 -10.13 10.56
CA THR A 233 7.00 -10.00 11.23
C THR A 233 6.93 -9.22 12.55
N LEU A 234 5.77 -8.68 12.90
CA LEU A 234 5.59 -7.97 14.17
C LEU A 234 5.42 -8.95 15.33
N SER A 235 6.12 -8.69 16.43
CA SER A 235 5.81 -9.28 17.72
C SER A 235 4.46 -8.77 18.26
N ASN A 236 3.89 -9.48 19.20
CA ASN A 236 2.65 -9.05 19.86
C ASN A 236 2.81 -7.68 20.57
N SER A 237 3.98 -7.40 21.14
CA SER A 237 4.32 -6.12 21.77
C SER A 237 4.29 -4.98 20.75
N GLU A 238 5.00 -5.14 19.63
CA GLU A 238 5.07 -4.15 18.54
C GLU A 238 3.69 -3.89 17.95
N TYR A 239 2.94 -4.96 17.66
CA TYR A 239 1.58 -4.85 17.12
C TYR A 239 0.68 -3.98 18.02
N HIS A 240 0.59 -4.30 19.31
CA HIS A 240 -0.26 -3.56 20.24
C HIS A 240 0.24 -2.15 20.54
N LYS A 241 1.55 -1.96 20.56
CA LYS A 241 2.18 -0.64 20.71
C LYS A 241 1.80 0.29 19.56
N LEU A 242 2.04 -0.12 18.32
CA LEU A 242 1.74 0.68 17.13
C LEU A 242 0.23 0.92 16.98
N ARG A 243 -0.60 -0.10 17.26
CA ARG A 243 -2.06 0.03 17.30
C ARG A 243 -2.50 1.11 18.30
N SER A 244 -1.98 1.07 19.52
CA SER A 244 -2.34 2.04 20.55
C SER A 244 -1.92 3.46 20.19
N ILE A 245 -0.76 3.60 19.55
CA ILE A 245 -0.25 4.88 19.03
C ILE A 245 -1.16 5.39 17.92
N ALA A 246 -1.58 4.55 16.98
CA ALA A 246 -2.51 4.94 15.91
C ALA A 246 -3.80 5.52 16.50
N ILE A 247 -4.43 4.83 17.45
CA ILE A 247 -5.65 5.30 18.13
C ILE A 247 -5.40 6.62 18.86
N LYS A 248 -4.27 6.76 19.56
CA LYS A 248 -3.86 7.99 20.27
C LYS A 248 -3.76 9.18 19.32
N ILE A 249 -3.11 9.00 18.18
CA ILE A 249 -2.94 10.03 17.14
C ILE A 249 -4.30 10.48 16.60
N ILE A 250 -5.14 9.53 16.17
CA ILE A 250 -6.41 9.82 15.53
C ILE A 250 -7.37 10.57 16.47
N ARG A 251 -7.36 10.21 17.74
CA ARG A 251 -8.12 10.93 18.78
C ARG A 251 -7.58 12.33 19.01
N HIS A 252 -6.27 12.50 19.10
CA HIS A 252 -5.63 13.78 19.35
C HIS A 252 -5.87 14.79 18.22
N ILE A 253 -5.72 14.37 16.97
CA ILE A 253 -5.96 15.20 15.78
C ILE A 253 -7.47 15.45 15.58
N GLY A 254 -8.34 14.59 16.12
CA GLY A 254 -9.79 14.75 16.01
C GLY A 254 -10.37 14.28 14.68
N ILE A 255 -9.71 13.31 14.01
CA ILE A 255 -10.19 12.73 12.75
C ILE A 255 -11.53 12.02 12.98
N VAL A 256 -12.49 12.23 12.08
CA VAL A 256 -13.79 11.53 12.04
C VAL A 256 -13.96 10.89 10.66
N GLY A 257 -14.03 9.57 10.63
CA GLY A 257 -14.06 8.80 9.40
C GLY A 257 -12.95 7.77 9.39
N GLU A 258 -12.34 7.59 8.25
CA GLU A 258 -11.25 6.66 8.03
C GLU A 258 -9.93 7.40 7.82
N CYS A 259 -8.85 6.78 8.26
CA CYS A 259 -7.50 7.28 8.07
C CYS A 259 -6.47 6.14 8.09
N ASN A 260 -5.36 6.39 7.41
CA ASN A 260 -4.21 5.51 7.38
C ASN A 260 -3.05 6.13 8.19
N VAL A 261 -2.42 5.32 9.03
CA VAL A 261 -1.21 5.70 9.79
C VAL A 261 -0.05 4.85 9.34
N GLN A 262 1.01 5.49 8.86
CA GLN A 262 2.22 4.82 8.37
C GLN A 262 3.37 4.96 9.36
N TYR A 263 4.02 3.85 9.64
CA TYR A 263 5.14 3.73 10.56
C TYR A 263 6.41 3.23 9.88
N ALA A 264 7.54 3.80 10.28
CA ALA A 264 8.82 3.13 10.20
C ALA A 264 9.09 2.45 11.54
N LEU A 265 9.45 1.17 11.53
CA LEU A 265 9.83 0.38 12.69
C LEU A 265 11.27 -0.12 12.51
N ASP A 266 12.13 0.14 13.49
CA ASP A 266 13.50 -0.36 13.47
C ASP A 266 13.51 -1.90 13.48
N PRO A 267 14.17 -2.57 12.53
CA PRO A 267 14.20 -4.03 12.47
C PRO A 267 14.92 -4.69 13.66
N ASN A 268 15.69 -3.94 14.45
CA ASN A 268 16.50 -4.45 15.55
C ASN A 268 16.02 -4.03 16.96
N SER A 269 14.99 -3.19 17.03
CA SER A 269 14.44 -2.71 18.29
C SER A 269 12.96 -2.37 18.14
N GLU A 270 12.30 -2.02 19.25
CA GLU A 270 10.93 -1.48 19.21
C GLU A 270 10.89 0.04 18.95
N ASP A 271 11.98 0.66 18.45
CA ASP A 271 11.95 2.08 18.10
C ASP A 271 11.15 2.29 16.80
N TYR A 272 10.42 3.39 16.75
CA TYR A 272 9.51 3.67 15.63
C TYR A 272 9.49 5.16 15.31
N ARG A 273 9.05 5.48 14.09
CA ARG A 273 8.66 6.83 13.68
C ARG A 273 7.31 6.77 12.98
N VAL A 274 6.46 7.75 13.25
CA VAL A 274 5.26 7.98 12.42
C VAL A 274 5.68 8.80 11.21
N ILE A 275 5.53 8.22 10.03
CA ILE A 275 5.96 8.85 8.77
C ILE A 275 4.92 9.86 8.30
N GLU A 276 3.65 9.43 8.27
CA GLU A 276 2.52 10.25 7.86
C GLU A 276 1.19 9.69 8.36
N VAL A 277 0.19 10.54 8.39
CA VAL A 277 -1.21 10.18 8.60
C VAL A 277 -2.02 10.72 7.43
N ASN A 278 -2.66 9.83 6.70
CA ASN A 278 -3.57 10.21 5.63
C ASN A 278 -4.99 10.32 6.22
N ALA A 279 -5.45 11.53 6.52
CA ALA A 279 -6.79 11.80 7.09
C ALA A 279 -7.91 11.63 6.03
N ARG A 280 -7.80 10.61 5.21
CA ARG A 280 -8.67 10.31 4.07
C ARG A 280 -8.50 8.88 3.64
N LEU A 281 -9.47 8.38 2.87
CA LEU A 281 -9.29 7.12 2.16
C LEU A 281 -8.03 7.14 1.28
N SER A 282 -7.23 6.11 1.41
CA SER A 282 -5.98 5.91 0.68
C SER A 282 -6.07 4.67 -0.22
N ARG A 283 -5.01 4.34 -0.91
CA ARG A 283 -4.94 3.09 -1.70
C ARG A 283 -4.98 1.86 -0.81
N SER A 284 -4.30 1.92 0.32
CA SER A 284 -4.29 0.86 1.32
C SER A 284 -5.68 0.60 1.90
N SER A 285 -6.56 1.60 1.96
CA SER A 285 -7.96 1.43 2.41
C SER A 285 -8.76 0.47 1.52
N ALA A 286 -8.55 0.51 0.21
CA ALA A 286 -9.18 -0.44 -0.72
C ALA A 286 -8.63 -1.85 -0.54
N LEU A 287 -7.30 -1.98 -0.33
CA LEU A 287 -6.66 -3.26 -0.01
C LEU A 287 -7.20 -3.82 1.32
N ALA A 288 -7.21 -3.01 2.37
CA ALA A 288 -7.72 -3.39 3.68
C ALA A 288 -9.19 -3.82 3.62
N SER A 289 -10.02 -3.10 2.87
CA SER A 289 -11.44 -3.46 2.67
C SER A 289 -11.59 -4.84 2.03
N LYS A 290 -10.80 -5.14 1.00
CA LYS A 290 -10.81 -6.45 0.34
C LYS A 290 -10.23 -7.55 1.23
N ALA A 291 -9.15 -7.24 1.96
CA ALA A 291 -8.49 -8.20 2.83
C ALA A 291 -9.35 -8.62 4.01
N THR A 292 -10.07 -7.68 4.63
CA THR A 292 -10.81 -7.90 5.87
C THR A 292 -12.31 -8.14 5.67
N GLY A 293 -12.86 -7.80 4.50
CA GLY A 293 -14.30 -7.73 4.30
C GLY A 293 -14.97 -6.57 5.05
N TYR A 294 -14.20 -5.61 5.57
CA TYR A 294 -14.73 -4.41 6.21
C TYR A 294 -14.82 -3.28 5.18
N PRO A 295 -16.01 -2.77 4.85
CA PRO A 295 -16.22 -1.82 3.76
C PRO A 295 -15.87 -0.38 4.20
N LEU A 296 -14.57 -0.07 4.31
CA LEU A 296 -14.05 1.20 4.84
C LEU A 296 -14.71 2.45 4.25
N ALA A 297 -14.78 2.53 2.92
CA ALA A 297 -15.34 3.70 2.25
C ALA A 297 -16.85 3.88 2.53
N PHE A 298 -17.60 2.78 2.60
CA PHE A 298 -19.02 2.80 2.96
C PHE A 298 -19.21 3.27 4.42
N VAL A 299 -18.43 2.70 5.33
CA VAL A 299 -18.48 3.08 6.76
C VAL A 299 -18.07 4.53 6.94
N ALA A 300 -16.98 4.99 6.33
CA ALA A 300 -16.55 6.38 6.39
C ALA A 300 -17.64 7.36 5.92
N ALA A 301 -18.36 7.02 4.85
CA ALA A 301 -19.47 7.82 4.38
C ALA A 301 -20.63 7.88 5.41
N LYS A 302 -20.98 6.76 6.03
CA LYS A 302 -21.99 6.73 7.11
C LYS A 302 -21.55 7.55 8.33
N LEU A 303 -20.28 7.47 8.72
CA LEU A 303 -19.72 8.30 9.80
C LEU A 303 -19.78 9.78 9.46
N GLY A 304 -19.47 10.15 8.22
CA GLY A 304 -19.62 11.52 7.72
C GLY A 304 -21.06 12.04 7.82
N MET A 305 -22.05 11.18 7.64
CA MET A 305 -23.47 11.51 7.85
C MET A 305 -23.88 11.60 9.32
N GLY A 306 -22.96 11.26 10.25
CA GLY A 306 -23.15 11.42 11.70
C GLY A 306 -23.56 10.15 12.45
N TYR A 307 -23.54 8.99 11.80
CA TYR A 307 -23.73 7.71 12.47
C TYR A 307 -22.55 7.36 13.38
N GLY A 308 -22.83 6.63 14.47
CA GLY A 308 -21.81 5.99 15.28
C GLY A 308 -21.43 4.60 14.74
N LEU A 309 -20.22 4.15 15.01
CA LEU A 309 -19.74 2.81 14.58
C LEU A 309 -20.66 1.68 15.06
N HIS A 310 -21.25 1.80 16.23
CA HIS A 310 -22.17 0.83 16.81
C HIS A 310 -23.55 0.79 16.13
N GLU A 311 -23.93 1.86 15.44
CA GLU A 311 -25.20 1.98 14.72
C GLU A 311 -25.13 1.40 13.29
N ILE A 312 -23.91 1.34 12.73
CA ILE A 312 -23.68 0.88 11.36
C ILE A 312 -23.52 -0.64 11.34
N LYS A 313 -24.32 -1.33 10.56
CA LYS A 313 -24.11 -2.75 10.27
C LYS A 313 -23.07 -2.92 9.19
N ASN A 314 -22.19 -3.89 9.34
CA ASN A 314 -21.26 -4.28 8.29
C ASN A 314 -22.04 -4.79 7.08
N SER A 315 -21.93 -4.11 5.94
CA SER A 315 -22.70 -4.42 4.72
C SER A 315 -22.30 -5.75 4.07
N VAL A 316 -21.14 -6.31 4.42
CA VAL A 316 -20.63 -7.59 3.91
C VAL A 316 -21.12 -8.74 4.79
N THR A 317 -20.86 -8.69 6.09
CA THR A 317 -21.25 -9.74 7.03
C THR A 317 -22.75 -9.70 7.39
N LYS A 318 -23.36 -8.51 7.36
CA LYS A 318 -24.77 -8.20 7.69
C LYS A 318 -25.17 -8.48 9.14
N VAL A 319 -24.33 -9.15 9.91
CA VAL A 319 -24.61 -9.57 11.30
C VAL A 319 -23.75 -8.83 12.32
N THR A 320 -22.56 -8.37 11.98
CA THR A 320 -21.69 -7.59 12.86
C THR A 320 -21.93 -6.10 12.70
N THR A 321 -21.59 -5.30 13.73
CA THR A 321 -21.55 -3.85 13.62
C THR A 321 -20.22 -3.39 13.04
N ALA A 322 -20.14 -2.11 12.61
CA ALA A 322 -18.89 -1.52 12.18
C ALA A 322 -17.92 -1.30 13.36
N CYS A 323 -18.36 -1.36 14.60
CA CYS A 323 -17.53 -1.27 15.80
C CYS A 323 -16.92 -2.63 16.18
N PHE A 324 -16.28 -3.30 15.21
CA PHE A 324 -15.66 -4.61 15.36
C PHE A 324 -14.35 -4.67 14.59
N GLU A 325 -13.26 -4.96 15.30
CA GLU A 325 -11.94 -5.13 14.66
C GLU A 325 -11.86 -6.49 13.97
N PRO A 326 -11.63 -6.54 12.64
CA PRO A 326 -11.44 -7.79 11.93
C PRO A 326 -10.21 -8.56 12.43
N ALA A 327 -10.31 -9.88 12.49
CA ALA A 327 -9.20 -10.79 12.72
C ALA A 327 -9.08 -11.74 11.52
N LEU A 328 -7.85 -11.86 10.96
CA LEU A 328 -7.59 -12.66 9.77
C LEU A 328 -6.88 -13.96 10.14
N ASP A 329 -7.41 -15.09 9.70
CA ASP A 329 -6.81 -16.43 9.79
C ASP A 329 -6.22 -16.88 8.44
N TYR A 330 -5.95 -15.94 7.55
CA TYR A 330 -5.36 -16.11 6.22
C TYR A 330 -4.42 -14.95 5.91
N VAL A 331 -3.60 -15.14 4.90
CA VAL A 331 -2.63 -14.13 4.44
C VAL A 331 -3.08 -13.56 3.10
N VAL A 332 -3.03 -12.24 3.01
CA VAL A 332 -3.30 -11.51 1.77
C VAL A 332 -1.99 -10.87 1.29
N CYS A 333 -1.66 -11.06 0.03
CA CYS A 333 -0.53 -10.40 -0.64
C CYS A 333 -1.05 -9.50 -1.76
N LYS A 334 -0.78 -8.21 -1.68
CA LYS A 334 -0.91 -7.26 -2.77
C LYS A 334 0.39 -7.24 -3.56
N ILE A 335 0.33 -7.43 -4.88
CA ILE A 335 1.50 -7.37 -5.76
C ILE A 335 1.26 -6.30 -6.81
N PRO A 336 2.15 -5.30 -6.93
CA PRO A 336 2.06 -4.28 -7.96
C PRO A 336 2.29 -4.86 -9.36
N ARG A 337 1.68 -4.22 -10.35
CA ARG A 337 1.96 -4.48 -11.75
C ARG A 337 2.69 -3.30 -12.37
N TRP A 338 3.76 -3.59 -13.08
CA TRP A 338 4.50 -2.63 -13.87
C TRP A 338 4.42 -2.98 -15.35
N ASP A 339 4.36 -1.95 -16.19
CA ASP A 339 4.44 -2.06 -17.64
C ASP A 339 5.73 -1.40 -18.19
N LEU A 340 6.77 -1.28 -17.35
CA LEU A 340 8.03 -0.60 -17.67
C LEU A 340 8.74 -1.20 -18.90
N ASN A 341 8.52 -2.50 -19.16
CA ASN A 341 9.09 -3.18 -20.32
C ASN A 341 8.44 -2.76 -21.66
N LYS A 342 7.34 -2.03 -21.64
CA LYS A 342 6.67 -1.49 -22.84
C LYS A 342 7.33 -0.21 -23.35
N PHE A 343 8.17 0.44 -22.56
CA PHE A 343 8.78 1.73 -22.87
C PHE A 343 10.30 1.58 -22.92
N GLU A 344 10.89 2.04 -24.04
CA GLU A 344 12.33 2.11 -24.17
C GLU A 344 12.89 3.33 -23.42
N GLY A 345 14.08 3.19 -22.83
CA GLY A 345 14.78 4.28 -22.12
C GLY A 345 14.22 4.62 -20.73
N VAL A 346 13.16 3.98 -20.26
CA VAL A 346 12.63 4.21 -18.93
C VAL A 346 13.42 3.42 -17.87
N SER A 347 13.82 4.11 -16.80
CA SER A 347 14.45 3.46 -15.64
C SER A 347 13.50 2.45 -15.00
N LYS A 348 13.96 1.22 -14.85
CA LYS A 348 13.24 0.12 -14.18
C LYS A 348 13.42 0.09 -12.67
N VAL A 349 14.31 0.91 -12.14
CA VAL A 349 14.53 1.02 -10.69
C VAL A 349 13.26 1.52 -10.03
N ILE A 350 12.77 0.78 -9.04
CA ILE A 350 11.66 1.17 -8.17
C ILE A 350 12.20 1.90 -6.93
N GLY A 351 11.46 2.86 -6.44
CA GLY A 351 11.89 3.71 -5.32
C GLY A 351 10.74 4.52 -4.74
N SER A 352 11.03 5.73 -4.29
CA SER A 352 10.03 6.61 -3.65
C SER A 352 8.97 7.17 -4.59
N SER A 353 9.15 7.10 -5.92
CA SER A 353 8.17 7.55 -6.91
C SER A 353 7.39 6.38 -7.48
N MET A 354 6.08 6.57 -7.66
CA MET A 354 5.19 5.54 -8.14
C MET A 354 5.24 5.38 -9.65
N LYS A 355 5.52 4.14 -10.11
CA LYS A 355 5.60 3.71 -11.52
C LYS A 355 4.62 2.59 -11.87
N SER A 356 4.04 1.92 -10.86
CA SER A 356 3.08 0.85 -11.04
C SER A 356 1.81 1.34 -11.74
N VAL A 357 1.21 0.49 -12.55
CA VAL A 357 0.01 0.79 -13.35
C VAL A 357 -1.23 0.07 -12.85
N GLY A 358 -1.09 -0.72 -11.81
CA GLY A 358 -2.17 -1.48 -11.18
C GLY A 358 -1.60 -2.47 -10.17
N GLU A 359 -2.47 -3.30 -9.63
CA GLU A 359 -2.12 -4.29 -8.64
C GLU A 359 -3.07 -5.49 -8.69
N ILE A 360 -2.64 -6.59 -8.11
CA ILE A 360 -3.50 -7.73 -7.81
C ILE A 360 -3.47 -8.00 -6.31
N MET A 361 -4.47 -8.70 -5.81
CA MET A 361 -4.54 -9.19 -4.45
C MET A 361 -4.76 -10.69 -4.47
N ALA A 362 -3.90 -11.43 -3.80
CA ALA A 362 -4.00 -12.88 -3.65
C ALA A 362 -4.21 -13.25 -2.18
N ILE A 363 -5.01 -14.30 -1.94
CA ILE A 363 -5.31 -14.82 -0.61
C ILE A 363 -4.82 -16.26 -0.53
N GLY A 364 -4.14 -16.61 0.57
CA GLY A 364 -3.68 -17.94 0.89
C GLY A 364 -3.75 -18.23 2.38
N ARG A 365 -3.58 -19.48 2.76
CA ARG A 365 -3.47 -19.86 4.18
C ARG A 365 -2.11 -19.50 4.75
N THR A 366 -1.09 -19.42 3.87
CA THR A 366 0.28 -19.04 4.19
C THR A 366 0.79 -18.00 3.21
N PHE A 367 1.88 -17.32 3.57
CA PHE A 367 2.54 -16.37 2.69
C PHE A 367 3.02 -17.05 1.40
N GLU A 368 3.60 -18.26 1.50
CA GLU A 368 4.08 -19.03 0.34
C GLU A 368 2.95 -19.29 -0.66
N GLU A 369 1.77 -19.65 -0.19
CA GLU A 369 0.60 -19.86 -1.04
C GLU A 369 0.16 -18.56 -1.70
N ALA A 370 0.04 -17.49 -0.92
CA ALA A 370 -0.46 -16.20 -1.38
C ALA A 370 0.47 -15.56 -2.41
N ILE A 371 1.79 -15.54 -2.16
CA ILE A 371 2.78 -14.93 -3.07
C ILE A 371 2.84 -15.67 -4.41
N GLN A 372 2.80 -17.00 -4.41
CA GLN A 372 2.80 -17.79 -5.64
C GLN A 372 1.53 -17.58 -6.47
N LYS A 373 0.36 -17.54 -5.83
CA LYS A 373 -0.91 -17.19 -6.49
C LYS A 373 -0.86 -15.81 -7.12
N GLY A 374 -0.38 -14.82 -6.36
CA GLY A 374 -0.29 -13.44 -6.81
C GLY A 374 0.60 -13.26 -8.03
N ILE A 375 1.80 -13.83 -8.01
CA ILE A 375 2.73 -13.75 -9.13
C ILE A 375 2.14 -14.34 -10.41
N ARG A 376 1.37 -15.44 -10.32
CA ARG A 376 0.68 -16.00 -11.49
C ARG A 376 -0.41 -15.09 -12.04
N MET A 377 -1.10 -14.37 -11.17
CA MET A 377 -2.24 -13.54 -11.54
C MET A 377 -1.85 -12.19 -12.14
N ILE A 378 -0.62 -11.73 -11.91
CA ILE A 378 -0.19 -10.40 -12.36
C ILE A 378 -0.11 -10.26 -13.89
N GLY A 379 -0.15 -11.38 -14.62
CA GLY A 379 -0.25 -11.38 -16.07
C GLY A 379 1.03 -11.03 -16.83
N GLN A 380 2.19 -11.24 -16.21
CA GLN A 380 3.52 -11.04 -16.82
C GLN A 380 4.15 -12.32 -17.37
N GLY A 381 3.37 -13.38 -17.58
CA GLY A 381 3.84 -14.67 -18.10
C GLY A 381 4.59 -15.53 -17.09
N MET A 382 4.62 -15.14 -15.82
CA MET A 382 5.27 -15.87 -14.75
C MET A 382 4.34 -16.93 -14.15
N HIS A 383 4.91 -18.05 -13.72
CA HIS A 383 4.13 -19.20 -13.24
C HIS A 383 4.12 -19.33 -11.71
N GLY A 384 4.75 -18.45 -11.01
CA GLY A 384 4.94 -18.38 -9.56
C GLY A 384 6.32 -17.81 -9.24
N PHE A 385 6.77 -17.95 -8.01
CA PHE A 385 8.06 -17.42 -7.56
C PHE A 385 9.25 -18.11 -8.25
N VAL A 386 9.20 -19.42 -8.43
CA VAL A 386 10.28 -20.25 -8.98
C VAL A 386 9.96 -20.82 -10.35
N GLY A 387 11.01 -21.29 -11.07
CA GLY A 387 10.86 -21.96 -12.36
C GLY A 387 10.63 -21.02 -13.55
N ASN A 388 10.92 -19.75 -13.39
CA ASN A 388 10.84 -18.75 -14.47
C ASN A 388 12.20 -18.63 -15.18
N VAL A 389 12.17 -18.36 -16.49
CA VAL A 389 13.37 -18.05 -17.27
C VAL A 389 13.59 -16.55 -17.26
N LEU A 390 14.62 -16.10 -16.58
CA LEU A 390 15.01 -14.68 -16.52
C LEU A 390 16.15 -14.40 -17.49
N LYS A 391 16.13 -13.21 -18.10
CA LYS A 391 17.31 -12.70 -18.82
C LYS A 391 18.43 -12.46 -17.80
N SER A 392 19.63 -12.90 -18.12
CA SER A 392 20.80 -12.74 -17.27
C SER A 392 21.06 -11.27 -16.96
N ARG A 393 20.93 -10.88 -15.70
CA ARG A 393 21.38 -9.62 -15.11
C ARG A 393 22.33 -9.99 -13.96
N ASP A 394 23.13 -9.03 -13.53
CA ASP A 394 23.88 -9.19 -12.29
C ASP A 394 22.88 -9.29 -11.13
N ILE A 395 22.93 -10.41 -10.40
CA ILE A 395 21.98 -10.66 -9.31
C ILE A 395 22.27 -9.75 -8.12
N ASP A 396 23.53 -9.49 -7.79
CA ASP A 396 23.90 -8.64 -6.67
C ASP A 396 23.42 -7.21 -6.93
N GLU A 397 23.58 -6.71 -8.17
CA GLU A 397 23.07 -5.41 -8.60
C GLU A 397 21.54 -5.34 -8.51
N GLU A 398 20.83 -6.36 -9.00
CA GLU A 398 19.37 -6.41 -9.00
C GLU A 398 18.77 -6.53 -7.58
N LEU A 399 19.50 -7.16 -6.65
CA LEU A 399 19.13 -7.24 -5.25
C LEU A 399 19.37 -5.92 -4.52
N ALA A 400 20.50 -5.26 -4.78
CA ALA A 400 20.86 -4.00 -4.14
C ALA A 400 20.02 -2.81 -4.65
N ASN A 401 19.79 -2.77 -5.97
CA ASN A 401 19.05 -1.72 -6.68
C ASN A 401 17.74 -2.27 -7.26
N PRO A 402 16.66 -2.29 -6.48
CA PRO A 402 15.43 -3.01 -6.82
C PRO A 402 14.77 -2.50 -8.10
N THR A 403 14.33 -3.45 -8.94
CA THR A 403 13.51 -3.21 -10.12
C THR A 403 12.19 -3.96 -10.02
N ASP A 404 11.35 -3.83 -11.06
CA ASP A 404 10.13 -4.64 -11.23
C ASP A 404 10.37 -6.17 -11.30
N ALA A 405 11.64 -6.59 -11.41
CA ALA A 405 12.05 -7.99 -11.44
C ALA A 405 12.65 -8.52 -10.12
N ARG A 406 12.76 -7.69 -9.07
CA ARG A 406 13.44 -8.01 -7.81
C ARG A 406 13.01 -9.36 -7.21
N ILE A 407 11.70 -9.63 -7.17
CA ILE A 407 11.20 -10.89 -6.60
C ILE A 407 11.75 -12.13 -7.34
N PHE A 408 11.98 -12.02 -8.63
CA PHE A 408 12.56 -13.09 -9.44
C PHE A 408 14.10 -13.16 -9.31
N ALA A 409 14.74 -12.01 -9.04
CA ALA A 409 16.18 -11.98 -8.72
C ALA A 409 16.47 -12.73 -7.41
N ILE A 410 15.57 -12.61 -6.41
CA ILE A 410 15.66 -13.41 -5.17
C ILE A 410 15.58 -14.91 -5.48
N ALA A 411 14.67 -15.34 -6.35
CA ALA A 411 14.60 -16.75 -6.76
C ALA A 411 15.89 -17.21 -7.46
N GLY A 412 16.44 -16.38 -8.35
CA GLY A 412 17.72 -16.64 -9.02
C GLY A 412 18.91 -16.64 -8.06
N ALA A 413 18.87 -15.86 -6.98
CA ALA A 413 19.89 -15.88 -5.94
C ALA A 413 19.91 -17.21 -5.17
N PHE A 414 18.73 -17.72 -4.80
CA PHE A 414 18.63 -19.06 -4.21
C PHE A 414 19.12 -20.15 -5.18
N ASP A 415 18.80 -20.07 -6.48
CA ASP A 415 19.30 -21.00 -7.50
C ASP A 415 20.84 -20.97 -7.63
N LYS A 416 21.50 -19.85 -7.27
CA LYS A 416 22.96 -19.73 -7.18
C LYS A 416 23.53 -20.11 -5.80
N GLY A 417 22.71 -20.56 -4.87
CA GLY A 417 23.12 -20.97 -3.53
C GLY A 417 23.36 -19.78 -2.55
N TYR A 418 22.79 -18.61 -2.79
CA TYR A 418 22.86 -17.50 -1.83
C TYR A 418 22.07 -17.87 -0.57
N SER A 419 22.65 -17.58 0.58
CA SER A 419 21.96 -17.72 1.87
C SER A 419 20.93 -16.61 2.08
N VAL A 420 19.93 -16.87 2.91
CA VAL A 420 18.97 -15.86 3.40
C VAL A 420 19.72 -14.64 3.94
N GLN A 421 20.80 -14.83 4.69
CA GLN A 421 21.60 -13.73 5.23
C GLN A 421 22.20 -12.85 4.12
N LYS A 422 22.83 -13.45 3.10
CA LYS A 422 23.40 -12.66 1.99
C LYS A 422 22.34 -11.88 1.23
N ILE A 423 21.17 -12.47 0.99
CA ILE A 423 20.05 -11.79 0.33
C ILE A 423 19.53 -10.65 1.22
N HIS A 424 19.39 -10.87 2.53
CA HIS A 424 19.02 -9.84 3.49
C HIS A 424 20.03 -8.68 3.47
N ASP A 425 21.32 -8.96 3.50
CA ASP A 425 22.36 -7.93 3.51
C ASP A 425 22.30 -7.00 2.29
N LEU A 426 21.94 -7.54 1.13
CA LEU A 426 21.79 -6.79 -0.11
C LEU A 426 20.45 -6.06 -0.22
N THR A 427 19.38 -6.67 0.27
CA THR A 427 18.00 -6.17 0.05
C THR A 427 17.41 -5.44 1.24
N LYS A 428 17.87 -5.75 2.45
CA LYS A 428 17.25 -5.39 3.74
C LYS A 428 15.82 -5.90 3.94
N ILE A 429 15.36 -6.83 3.10
CA ILE A 429 14.08 -7.54 3.30
C ILE A 429 14.19 -8.40 4.56
N ASP A 430 13.14 -8.42 5.37
CA ASP A 430 13.12 -9.18 6.63
C ASP A 430 13.43 -10.67 6.40
N HIS A 431 14.23 -11.25 7.29
CA HIS A 431 14.63 -12.67 7.24
C HIS A 431 13.42 -13.61 7.20
N TRP A 432 12.32 -13.25 7.86
CA TRP A 432 11.11 -14.06 7.86
C TRP A 432 10.56 -14.25 6.43
N PHE A 433 10.44 -13.17 5.67
CA PHE A 433 9.97 -13.27 4.28
C PHE A 433 10.92 -14.07 3.40
N LEU A 434 12.23 -13.83 3.54
CA LEU A 434 13.25 -14.54 2.76
C LEU A 434 13.25 -16.03 3.09
N GLN A 435 13.07 -16.40 4.37
CA GLN A 435 12.95 -17.80 4.78
C GLN A 435 11.71 -18.47 4.16
N ARG A 436 10.57 -17.77 4.08
CA ARG A 436 9.36 -18.29 3.42
C ARG A 436 9.57 -18.48 1.91
N LEU A 437 10.32 -17.59 1.27
CA LEU A 437 10.68 -17.75 -0.14
C LEU A 437 11.68 -18.90 -0.34
N GLU A 438 12.64 -19.08 0.58
CA GLU A 438 13.55 -20.23 0.58
C GLU A 438 12.78 -21.56 0.68
N ASN A 439 11.74 -21.66 1.51
CA ASN A 439 10.88 -22.83 1.59
C ASN A 439 10.29 -23.23 0.22
N ILE A 440 9.86 -22.25 -0.57
CA ILE A 440 9.37 -22.50 -1.93
C ILE A 440 10.50 -23.01 -2.83
N HIS A 441 11.69 -22.42 -2.71
CA HIS A 441 12.87 -22.83 -3.48
C HIS A 441 13.28 -24.27 -3.13
N LEU A 442 13.38 -24.62 -1.85
CA LEU A 442 13.74 -25.97 -1.41
C LEU A 442 12.76 -27.03 -1.93
N LEU A 443 11.48 -26.74 -1.88
CA LEU A 443 10.46 -27.64 -2.41
C LEU A 443 10.54 -27.78 -3.95
N LYS A 444 10.87 -26.70 -4.65
CA LYS A 444 11.18 -26.74 -6.10
C LYS A 444 12.36 -27.66 -6.38
N GLU A 445 13.43 -27.58 -5.57
CA GLU A 445 14.59 -28.46 -5.72
C GLU A 445 14.24 -29.95 -5.49
N GLU A 446 13.39 -30.24 -4.49
CA GLU A 446 12.90 -31.59 -4.24
C GLU A 446 12.06 -32.13 -5.41
N LEU A 447 11.10 -31.37 -5.90
CA LEU A 447 10.31 -31.73 -7.07
C LEU A 447 11.17 -31.91 -8.32
N SER A 448 12.20 -31.10 -8.46
CA SER A 448 13.11 -31.16 -9.61
C SER A 448 14.01 -32.41 -9.66
N LYS A 449 14.06 -33.20 -8.62
CA LYS A 449 14.81 -34.51 -8.64
C LYS A 449 14.00 -35.61 -9.28
N LEU A 450 12.68 -35.48 -9.35
CA LEU A 450 11.76 -36.49 -9.88
C LEU A 450 11.72 -36.49 -11.42
N ASN A 451 11.32 -37.62 -12.01
CA ASN A 451 11.21 -37.77 -13.46
C ASN A 451 9.90 -38.42 -13.91
N GLY A 452 8.80 -38.08 -13.25
CA GLY A 452 7.44 -38.52 -13.57
C GLY A 452 6.45 -38.07 -12.49
N GLU A 453 5.19 -37.95 -12.86
CA GLU A 453 4.16 -37.58 -11.91
C GLU A 453 3.92 -38.67 -10.86
N GLU A 454 4.12 -39.95 -11.22
CA GLU A 454 3.91 -41.10 -10.34
C GLU A 454 5.01 -41.27 -9.27
N GLU A 455 6.15 -40.61 -9.43
CA GLU A 455 7.22 -40.54 -8.43
C GLU A 455 6.88 -39.54 -7.28
N ILE A 456 5.89 -38.69 -7.47
CA ILE A 456 5.52 -37.70 -6.46
C ILE A 456 4.73 -38.38 -5.35
N SER A 457 5.27 -38.48 -4.15
CA SER A 457 4.52 -38.98 -3.00
C SER A 457 3.27 -38.12 -2.69
N ALA A 458 2.24 -38.70 -2.11
CA ALA A 458 1.01 -37.99 -1.73
C ALA A 458 1.30 -36.81 -0.79
N ASP A 459 2.30 -36.95 0.09
CA ASP A 459 2.64 -35.89 1.05
C ASP A 459 3.45 -34.78 0.39
N LEU A 460 4.39 -35.10 -0.51
CA LEU A 460 5.10 -34.09 -1.29
C LEU A 460 4.15 -33.32 -2.20
N LEU A 461 3.19 -33.99 -2.83
CA LEU A 461 2.17 -33.33 -3.64
C LEU A 461 1.29 -32.39 -2.79
N ARG A 462 0.91 -32.83 -1.57
CA ARG A 462 0.17 -31.99 -0.62
C ARG A 462 0.98 -30.75 -0.23
N ALA A 463 2.23 -30.92 0.17
CA ALA A 463 3.13 -29.82 0.51
C ALA A 463 3.27 -28.83 -0.66
N ALA A 464 3.48 -29.32 -1.88
CA ALA A 464 3.56 -28.48 -3.07
C ALA A 464 2.29 -27.66 -3.29
N LYS A 465 1.11 -28.25 -3.10
CA LYS A 465 -0.16 -27.53 -3.21
C LYS A 465 -0.34 -26.51 -2.08
N GLN A 466 0.02 -26.83 -0.85
CA GLN A 466 -0.04 -25.94 0.30
C GLN A 466 0.93 -24.74 0.15
N TYR A 467 2.08 -24.94 -0.50
CA TYR A 467 3.02 -23.86 -0.84
C TYR A 467 2.67 -23.15 -2.15
N GLY A 468 1.49 -23.40 -2.69
CA GLY A 468 0.93 -22.64 -3.80
C GLY A 468 1.43 -23.06 -5.18
N PHE A 469 2.14 -24.18 -5.34
CA PHE A 469 2.50 -24.68 -6.67
C PHE A 469 1.27 -25.04 -7.49
N SER A 470 1.22 -24.58 -8.72
CA SER A 470 0.21 -25.00 -9.68
C SER A 470 0.57 -26.36 -10.28
N ASP A 471 -0.44 -27.08 -10.77
CA ASP A 471 -0.22 -28.34 -11.47
C ASP A 471 0.69 -28.13 -12.69
N PHE A 472 0.66 -26.94 -13.30
CA PHE A 472 1.57 -26.53 -14.38
C PHE A 472 3.04 -26.46 -13.91
N GLN A 473 3.32 -25.83 -12.77
CA GLN A 473 4.68 -25.76 -12.21
C GLN A 473 5.18 -27.15 -11.84
N ILE A 474 4.35 -27.96 -11.16
CA ILE A 474 4.70 -29.32 -10.78
C ILE A 474 5.05 -30.14 -12.03
N GLY A 475 4.17 -30.12 -13.05
CA GLY A 475 4.41 -30.89 -14.29
C GLY A 475 5.67 -30.46 -15.05
N ARG A 476 6.01 -29.16 -15.03
CA ARG A 476 7.28 -28.67 -15.61
C ARG A 476 8.52 -29.17 -14.85
N LEU A 477 8.42 -29.26 -13.54
CA LEU A 477 9.53 -29.67 -12.69
C LEU A 477 9.76 -31.19 -12.69
N THR A 478 8.68 -31.98 -12.72
CA THR A 478 8.73 -33.42 -12.50
C THR A 478 8.65 -34.26 -13.78
N ILE A 479 7.96 -33.80 -14.83
CA ILE A 479 7.81 -34.59 -16.07
C ILE A 479 8.83 -34.11 -17.12
N LYS A 480 9.98 -34.74 -17.15
CA LYS A 480 11.11 -34.41 -18.02
C LYS A 480 11.19 -35.36 -19.21
N ASN A 481 12.08 -35.06 -20.14
CA ASN A 481 12.46 -35.97 -21.23
C ASN A 481 11.30 -36.64 -21.99
N THR A 482 10.23 -35.88 -22.23
CA THR A 482 8.99 -36.31 -22.89
C THR A 482 8.57 -35.32 -23.97
N PRO A 483 7.94 -35.78 -25.07
CA PRO A 483 7.42 -34.87 -26.11
C PRO A 483 6.18 -34.11 -25.68
N LEU A 484 5.66 -34.34 -24.47
CA LEU A 484 4.44 -33.70 -23.99
C LEU A 484 4.59 -32.19 -23.89
N SER A 485 3.58 -31.48 -24.32
CA SER A 485 3.46 -30.04 -24.10
C SER A 485 3.31 -29.71 -22.60
N HIS A 486 3.59 -28.49 -22.21
CA HIS A 486 3.39 -28.06 -20.82
C HIS A 486 1.95 -28.22 -20.33
N HIS A 487 0.97 -28.08 -21.23
CA HIS A 487 -0.45 -28.28 -20.93
C HIS A 487 -0.74 -29.76 -20.63
N GLU A 488 -0.25 -30.67 -21.45
CA GLU A 488 -0.41 -32.12 -21.21
C GLU A 488 0.25 -32.57 -19.91
N LYS A 489 1.44 -32.06 -19.59
CA LYS A 489 2.09 -32.29 -18.28
C LYS A 489 1.24 -31.82 -17.12
N MET A 490 0.64 -30.65 -17.22
CA MET A 490 -0.32 -30.12 -16.22
C MET A 490 -1.51 -31.06 -16.04
N LEU A 491 -2.09 -31.55 -17.14
CA LEU A 491 -3.25 -32.45 -17.08
C LEU A 491 -2.88 -33.77 -16.39
N LYS A 492 -1.70 -34.36 -16.68
CA LYS A 492 -1.21 -35.57 -16.01
C LYS A 492 -1.09 -35.38 -14.50
N VAL A 493 -0.47 -34.30 -14.04
CA VAL A 493 -0.40 -33.98 -12.60
C VAL A 493 -1.78 -33.84 -11.99
N ARG A 494 -2.72 -33.17 -12.70
CA ARG A 494 -4.11 -33.03 -12.24
C ARG A 494 -4.82 -34.38 -12.11
N GLU A 495 -4.66 -35.26 -13.07
CA GLU A 495 -5.24 -36.62 -13.04
C GLU A 495 -4.66 -37.45 -11.90
N TYR A 496 -3.32 -37.42 -11.75
CA TYR A 496 -2.64 -38.09 -10.65
C TYR A 496 -3.10 -37.58 -9.27
N ARG A 497 -3.22 -36.27 -9.11
CA ARG A 497 -3.74 -35.64 -7.89
C ARG A 497 -5.17 -36.12 -7.55
N LYS A 498 -6.03 -36.26 -8.57
CA LYS A 498 -7.38 -36.78 -8.39
C LYS A 498 -7.38 -38.26 -7.97
N LYS A 499 -6.52 -39.10 -8.58
CA LYS A 499 -6.36 -40.51 -8.18
C LYS A 499 -5.95 -40.65 -6.70
N LEU A 500 -5.13 -39.74 -6.20
CA LEU A 500 -4.74 -39.70 -4.78
C LEU A 500 -5.80 -39.11 -3.86
N GLY A 501 -7.00 -38.81 -4.34
CA GLY A 501 -8.09 -38.18 -3.56
C GLY A 501 -7.82 -36.72 -3.16
N ARG A 502 -6.93 -36.02 -3.87
CA ARG A 502 -6.55 -34.63 -3.63
C ARG A 502 -7.23 -33.73 -4.65
N ILE A 503 -8.39 -33.18 -4.31
CA ILE A 503 -9.19 -32.37 -5.25
C ILE A 503 -8.81 -30.88 -5.19
N GLN A 504 -8.20 -30.45 -4.10
CA GLN A 504 -7.76 -29.05 -3.92
C GLN A 504 -6.32 -28.81 -4.30
#